data_f7ad7626fb2f3b34d995927b8f9af230
#
_entry.id   f7ad7626fb2f3b34d995927b8f9af230
#
_cell.length_a   1.000
_cell.length_b   1.000
_cell.length_c   1.000
_cell.angle_alpha   90.00
_cell.angle_beta   90.00
_cell.angle_gamma   90.00
#
_symmetry.space_group_name_H-M   'P 1'
#
loop_
_entity.id
_entity.type
_entity.pdbx_description
1 polymer ?
#
loop_
_entity_poly.entity_id
_entity_poly.type
_entity_poly.pdbx_seq_one_letter_code
_entity_poly.pdbx_strand_id
1 'polypeptide(L)'
;VKNASNTVLASADIVVPVSDEMDCRACHTSGTGSAAAMPAAGWVNDANDKRDFRLNILRLHDEKNAANPLYAAALAAMGYPSQGLYHSVVNANKQVLCAHCHASEALGTGGAAGVPPLTAAMHSKHATVINPTNGLQLDNIASRNSCYMCHPGSETRCLRGAMGSAVNPADGSLVMQCQS
;
A
#
# COMPACT_ATOMS: atom_id res chain seq x y z
N VAL A 1 -13.52 4.31 -25.99
CA VAL A 1 -12.83 4.49 -27.27
C VAL A 1 -13.32 5.80 -27.90
N LYS A 2 -12.40 6.61 -28.40
CA LYS A 2 -12.70 7.87 -29.07
C LYS A 2 -12.11 7.86 -30.48
N ASN A 3 -12.75 8.58 -31.43
CA ASN A 3 -12.19 8.79 -32.74
C ASN A 3 -11.21 10.00 -32.79
N ALA A 4 -10.62 10.27 -33.95
CA ALA A 4 -9.69 11.39 -34.14
C ALA A 4 -10.29 12.77 -33.83
N SER A 5 -11.63 12.89 -33.90
CA SER A 5 -12.36 14.11 -33.52
C SER A 5 -12.77 14.15 -32.07
N ASN A 6 -12.20 13.28 -31.23
CA ASN A 6 -12.46 13.17 -29.78
C ASN A 6 -13.90 12.75 -29.41
N THR A 7 -14.68 12.26 -30.41
CA THR A 7 -16.04 11.75 -30.17
C THR A 7 -15.97 10.37 -29.52
N VAL A 8 -16.75 10.16 -28.48
CA VAL A 8 -16.82 8.85 -27.80
C VAL A 8 -17.59 7.88 -28.69
N LEU A 9 -16.94 6.84 -29.18
CA LEU A 9 -17.53 5.78 -30.00
C LEU A 9 -18.06 4.62 -29.16
N ALA A 10 -17.38 4.33 -28.03
CA ALA A 10 -17.81 3.33 -27.08
C ALA A 10 -17.23 3.69 -25.70
N SER A 11 -17.96 3.40 -24.65
CA SER A 11 -17.51 3.47 -23.27
C SER A 11 -17.81 2.14 -22.58
N ALA A 12 -16.94 1.74 -21.67
CA ALA A 12 -17.19 0.64 -20.74
C ALA A 12 -16.72 1.10 -19.36
N ASP A 13 -17.50 0.79 -18.35
CA ASP A 13 -17.07 0.96 -16.98
C ASP A 13 -16.04 -0.11 -16.67
N ILE A 14 -14.84 0.33 -16.27
CA ILE A 14 -13.78 -0.56 -15.84
C ILE A 14 -13.52 -0.32 -14.35
N VAL A 15 -13.42 -1.39 -13.59
CA VAL A 15 -12.86 -1.35 -12.25
C VAL A 15 -11.35 -1.53 -12.41
N VAL A 16 -10.59 -0.54 -11.97
CA VAL A 16 -9.12 -0.65 -11.85
C VAL A 16 -8.83 -1.17 -10.44
N PRO A 17 -8.66 -2.48 -10.23
CA PRO A 17 -8.55 -3.07 -8.89
C PRO A 17 -7.21 -2.80 -8.22
N VAL A 18 -6.28 -2.15 -8.90
CA VAL A 18 -4.87 -2.04 -8.50
C VAL A 18 -4.66 -1.19 -7.25
N SER A 19 -5.52 -0.21 -7.00
CA SER A 19 -5.38 0.68 -5.85
C SER A 19 -5.89 0.08 -4.53
N ASP A 20 -6.78 -0.89 -4.59
CA ASP A 20 -7.43 -1.45 -3.41
C ASP A 20 -6.84 -2.80 -2.97
N GLU A 21 -6.15 -3.50 -3.87
CA GLU A 21 -5.47 -4.76 -3.57
C GLU A 21 -4.02 -4.49 -3.21
N MET A 22 -3.75 -4.39 -1.91
CA MET A 22 -2.39 -4.30 -1.40
C MET A 22 -2.06 -5.52 -0.54
N ASP A 23 -0.91 -6.15 -0.83
CA ASP A 23 -0.34 -7.20 0.00
C ASP A 23 0.94 -6.70 0.70
N CYS A 24 0.88 -6.55 2.01
CA CYS A 24 1.97 -6.07 2.82
C CYS A 24 2.80 -7.21 3.44
N ARG A 25 2.34 -8.45 3.29
CA ARG A 25 2.89 -9.62 4.00
C ARG A 25 4.31 -9.96 3.60
N ALA A 26 4.70 -9.69 2.35
CA ALA A 26 6.04 -9.98 1.85
C ALA A 26 7.16 -9.37 2.71
N CYS A 27 6.91 -8.21 3.32
CA CYS A 27 7.89 -7.50 4.15
C CYS A 27 7.47 -7.40 5.62
N HIS A 28 6.18 -7.26 5.92
CA HIS A 28 5.70 -6.94 7.27
C HIS A 28 5.28 -8.16 8.11
N THR A 29 5.27 -9.38 7.54
CA THR A 29 5.09 -10.59 8.36
C THR A 29 6.31 -10.80 9.26
N SER A 30 6.07 -11.22 10.49
CA SER A 30 7.14 -11.50 11.46
C SER A 30 8.14 -12.50 10.91
N GLY A 31 9.43 -12.20 11.05
CA GLY A 31 10.51 -13.09 10.61
C GLY A 31 10.90 -13.01 9.13
N THR A 32 10.34 -12.08 8.33
CA THR A 32 10.65 -11.97 6.89
C THR A 32 12.07 -11.50 6.57
N GLY A 33 12.88 -11.12 7.50
CA GLY A 33 14.23 -10.60 7.25
C GLY A 33 14.26 -9.19 6.64
N SER A 34 13.13 -8.55 6.39
CA SER A 34 13.05 -7.17 5.92
C SER A 34 13.36 -6.19 7.05
N ALA A 35 14.61 -5.76 7.15
CA ALA A 35 15.06 -4.85 8.21
C ALA A 35 14.28 -3.52 8.20
N ALA A 36 13.88 -3.02 7.03
CA ALA A 36 13.12 -1.78 6.91
C ALA A 36 11.69 -1.90 7.45
N ALA A 37 11.13 -3.10 7.46
CA ALA A 37 9.77 -3.39 7.92
C ALA A 37 9.72 -3.82 9.39
N MET A 38 10.86 -4.18 9.99
CA MET A 38 10.92 -4.64 11.37
C MET A 38 10.83 -3.44 12.33
N PRO A 39 9.86 -3.41 13.26
CA PRO A 39 9.83 -2.42 14.32
C PRO A 39 11.08 -2.48 15.19
N ALA A 40 11.52 -1.36 15.74
CA ALA A 40 12.68 -1.31 16.66
C ALA A 40 12.46 -2.16 17.92
N ALA A 41 11.22 -2.24 18.39
CA ALA A 41 10.81 -3.13 19.48
C ALA A 41 10.72 -4.62 19.08
N GLY A 42 11.11 -4.97 17.84
CA GLY A 42 11.03 -6.32 17.29
C GLY A 42 9.67 -6.68 16.73
N TRP A 43 9.60 -7.86 16.10
CA TRP A 43 8.37 -8.40 15.54
C TRP A 43 7.31 -8.70 16.61
N VAL A 44 6.04 -8.56 16.24
CA VAL A 44 4.91 -8.83 17.14
C VAL A 44 4.73 -10.33 17.36
N ASN A 45 4.95 -11.14 16.32
CA ASN A 45 4.76 -12.58 16.33
C ASN A 45 3.35 -13.01 16.80
N ASP A 46 2.32 -12.37 16.23
CA ASP A 46 0.92 -12.75 16.49
C ASP A 46 0.63 -14.12 15.85
N ALA A 47 -0.08 -14.99 16.58
CA ALA A 47 -0.43 -16.33 16.10
C ALA A 47 -1.40 -16.31 14.91
N ASN A 48 -2.08 -15.21 14.67
CA ASN A 48 -2.97 -15.02 13.52
C ASN A 48 -2.22 -14.29 12.41
N ASP A 49 -1.87 -14.96 11.34
CA ASP A 49 -1.11 -14.43 10.20
C ASP A 49 -1.71 -13.15 9.61
N LYS A 50 -3.06 -13.07 9.56
CA LYS A 50 -3.76 -11.89 9.04
C LYS A 50 -3.66 -10.69 9.99
N ARG A 51 -3.40 -10.94 11.25
CA ARG A 51 -3.24 -9.92 12.28
C ARG A 51 -1.78 -9.53 12.46
N ASP A 52 -0.85 -10.50 12.35
CA ASP A 52 0.57 -10.33 12.57
C ASP A 52 1.16 -9.16 11.77
N PHE A 53 1.11 -9.23 10.44
CA PHE A 53 1.69 -8.18 9.60
C PHE A 53 1.05 -6.80 9.82
N ARG A 54 -0.25 -6.76 10.13
CA ARG A 54 -0.96 -5.50 10.41
C ARG A 54 -0.49 -4.88 11.71
N LEU A 55 -0.28 -5.68 12.74
CA LEU A 55 0.26 -5.21 14.02
C LEU A 55 1.71 -4.74 13.88
N ASN A 56 2.52 -5.42 13.08
CA ASN A 56 3.88 -4.96 12.76
C ASN A 56 3.86 -3.60 12.06
N ILE A 57 2.96 -3.40 11.07
CA ILE A 57 2.78 -2.10 10.42
C ILE A 57 2.40 -1.02 11.43
N LEU A 58 1.42 -1.26 12.29
CA LEU A 58 0.97 -0.28 13.27
C LEU A 58 2.07 0.08 14.26
N ARG A 59 2.82 -0.92 14.78
CA ARG A 59 3.96 -0.70 15.68
C ARG A 59 5.04 0.13 15.00
N LEU A 60 5.43 -0.23 13.78
CA LEU A 60 6.43 0.51 13.03
C LEU A 60 5.97 1.94 12.71
N HIS A 61 4.69 2.12 12.36
CA HIS A 61 4.10 3.42 12.11
C HIS A 61 4.17 4.32 13.36
N ASP A 62 3.82 3.79 14.53
CA ASP A 62 3.90 4.50 15.79
C ASP A 62 5.34 4.92 16.11
N GLU A 63 6.30 4.01 15.96
CA GLU A 63 7.72 4.27 16.22
C GLU A 63 8.29 5.35 15.27
N LYS A 64 7.99 5.25 13.97
CA LYS A 64 8.48 6.21 12.97
C LYS A 64 7.89 7.61 13.15
N ASN A 65 6.73 7.72 13.77
CA ASN A 65 6.02 8.98 13.94
C ASN A 65 5.97 9.49 15.40
N ALA A 66 6.58 8.79 16.35
CA ALA A 66 6.51 9.12 17.77
C ALA A 66 6.88 10.58 18.10
N ALA A 67 7.86 11.16 17.40
CA ALA A 67 8.30 12.53 17.59
C ALA A 67 7.58 13.55 16.66
N ASN A 68 6.63 13.10 15.84
CA ASN A 68 5.94 13.96 14.90
C ASN A 68 4.69 14.62 15.54
N PRO A 69 4.65 15.93 15.75
CA PRO A 69 3.52 16.60 16.39
C PRO A 69 2.22 16.47 15.56
N LEU A 70 2.35 16.35 14.23
CA LEU A 70 1.21 16.11 13.35
C LEU A 70 0.56 14.74 13.63
N TYR A 71 1.38 13.73 13.95
CA TYR A 71 0.87 12.41 14.32
C TYR A 71 0.04 12.46 15.60
N ALA A 72 0.56 13.11 16.64
CA ALA A 72 -0.17 13.27 17.90
C ALA A 72 -1.50 14.03 17.70
N ALA A 73 -1.47 15.10 16.89
CA ALA A 73 -2.66 15.86 16.55
C ALA A 73 -3.69 15.02 15.76
N ALA A 74 -3.24 14.21 14.81
CA ALA A 74 -4.10 13.33 14.03
C ALA A 74 -4.72 12.21 14.89
N LEU A 75 -3.97 11.61 15.81
CA LEU A 75 -4.51 10.63 16.77
C LEU A 75 -5.64 11.25 17.58
N ALA A 76 -5.42 12.44 18.14
CA ALA A 76 -6.41 13.14 18.94
C ALA A 76 -7.66 13.50 18.12
N ALA A 77 -7.48 14.05 16.92
CA ALA A 77 -8.58 14.43 16.04
C ALA A 77 -9.45 13.24 15.62
N MET A 78 -8.84 12.06 15.44
CA MET A 78 -9.55 10.82 15.06
C MET A 78 -9.97 9.98 16.27
N GLY A 79 -9.76 10.49 17.48
CA GLY A 79 -10.17 9.83 18.72
C GLY A 79 -9.37 8.57 19.04
N TYR A 80 -8.15 8.45 18.57
CA TYR A 80 -7.23 7.37 18.96
C TYR A 80 -6.48 7.73 20.24
N PRO A 81 -6.10 6.73 21.07
CA PRO A 81 -5.26 6.93 22.23
C PRO A 81 -3.92 7.56 21.87
N SER A 82 -3.39 8.41 22.75
CA SER A 82 -2.08 9.06 22.59
C SER A 82 -0.91 8.08 22.53
N GLN A 83 -1.11 6.85 23.02
CA GLN A 83 -0.12 5.77 22.97
C GLN A 83 0.06 5.16 21.56
N GLY A 84 -0.78 5.54 20.60
CA GLY A 84 -0.63 5.16 19.21
C GLY A 84 -1.65 4.14 18.70
N LEU A 85 -1.49 3.79 17.42
CA LEU A 85 -2.40 2.91 16.70
C LEU A 85 -2.25 1.43 17.12
N TYR A 86 -1.03 0.98 17.40
CA TYR A 86 -0.78 -0.36 17.90
C TYR A 86 -1.50 -0.57 19.24
N HIS A 87 -1.33 0.38 20.17
CA HIS A 87 -2.02 0.35 21.46
C HIS A 87 -3.55 0.37 21.28
N SER A 88 -4.05 1.12 20.31
CA SER A 88 -5.47 1.19 20.01
C SER A 88 -6.07 -0.18 19.71
N VAL A 89 -5.35 -1.01 18.94
CA VAL A 89 -5.83 -2.35 18.58
C VAL A 89 -5.64 -3.35 19.71
N VAL A 90 -4.45 -3.36 20.31
CA VAL A 90 -4.06 -4.43 21.25
C VAL A 90 -4.65 -4.22 22.65
N ASN A 91 -4.71 -2.99 23.12
CA ASN A 91 -5.12 -2.66 24.48
C ASN A 91 -6.53 -2.04 24.58
N ALA A 92 -6.89 -1.20 23.61
CA ALA A 92 -8.19 -0.52 23.61
C ALA A 92 -9.26 -1.23 22.75
N ASN A 93 -8.89 -2.34 22.08
CA ASN A 93 -9.75 -3.10 21.17
C ASN A 93 -10.46 -2.21 20.14
N LYS A 94 -9.77 -1.15 19.69
CA LYS A 94 -10.27 -0.18 18.72
C LYS A 94 -9.73 -0.48 17.34
N GLN A 95 -10.60 -0.59 16.35
CA GLN A 95 -10.19 -0.79 14.97
C GLN A 95 -9.46 0.45 14.42
N VAL A 96 -8.44 0.20 13.60
CA VAL A 96 -7.69 1.23 12.89
C VAL A 96 -7.95 1.11 11.40
N LEU A 97 -8.39 2.21 10.80
CA LEU A 97 -8.50 2.37 9.36
C LEU A 97 -7.53 3.47 8.92
N CYS A 98 -6.58 3.13 8.05
CA CYS A 98 -5.58 4.09 7.55
C CYS A 98 -6.23 5.33 6.92
N ALA A 99 -7.34 5.11 6.21
CA ALA A 99 -8.12 6.16 5.56
C ALA A 99 -8.86 7.12 6.52
N HIS A 100 -8.85 6.88 7.82
CA HIS A 100 -9.32 7.89 8.77
C HIS A 100 -8.37 9.08 8.82
N CYS A 101 -7.05 8.84 8.86
CA CYS A 101 -6.05 9.89 8.90
C CYS A 101 -5.54 10.28 7.51
N HIS A 102 -5.40 9.32 6.61
CA HIS A 102 -4.94 9.53 5.23
C HIS A 102 -6.14 9.63 4.29
N ALA A 103 -6.29 10.74 3.59
CA ALA A 103 -7.34 10.84 2.58
C ALA A 103 -7.24 9.68 1.57
N SER A 104 -8.37 9.09 1.22
CA SER A 104 -8.47 8.00 0.25
C SER A 104 -9.61 8.26 -0.72
N GLU A 105 -9.30 8.40 -2.00
CA GLU A 105 -10.31 8.57 -3.04
C GLU A 105 -11.16 7.31 -3.19
N ALA A 106 -10.56 6.13 -3.07
CA ALA A 106 -11.25 4.85 -3.16
C ALA A 106 -12.33 4.67 -2.07
N LEU A 107 -12.11 5.23 -0.89
CA LEU A 107 -13.04 5.15 0.24
C LEU A 107 -13.81 6.46 0.47
N GLY A 108 -13.57 7.49 -0.34
CA GLY A 108 -14.23 8.78 -0.22
C GLY A 108 -13.93 9.51 1.09
N THR A 109 -12.76 9.29 1.72
CA THR A 109 -12.40 9.91 2.99
C THR A 109 -11.51 11.13 2.81
N GLY A 110 -11.75 12.19 3.60
CA GLY A 110 -10.96 13.42 3.55
C GLY A 110 -9.66 13.40 4.36
N GLY A 111 -9.48 12.40 5.22
CA GLY A 111 -8.31 12.30 6.10
C GLY A 111 -8.22 13.38 7.18
N ALA A 112 -7.11 13.41 7.89
CA ALA A 112 -6.78 14.43 8.89
C ALA A 112 -6.01 15.59 8.25
N ALA A 113 -6.21 16.81 8.76
CA ALA A 113 -5.58 18.01 8.24
C ALA A 113 -4.04 17.90 8.26
N GLY A 114 -3.40 18.19 7.14
CA GLY A 114 -1.94 18.14 6.98
C GLY A 114 -1.35 16.74 6.81
N VAL A 115 -2.15 15.68 6.97
CA VAL A 115 -1.69 14.30 6.73
C VAL A 115 -1.76 14.02 5.23
N PRO A 116 -0.67 13.49 4.61
CA PRO A 116 -0.67 13.21 3.18
C PRO A 116 -1.70 12.15 2.81
N PRO A 117 -2.27 12.19 1.59
CA PRO A 117 -3.17 11.15 1.10
C PRO A 117 -2.53 9.75 1.19
N LEU A 118 -3.35 8.72 1.34
CA LEU A 118 -2.88 7.34 1.54
C LEU A 118 -1.92 6.88 0.46
N THR A 119 -2.26 7.12 -0.80
CA THR A 119 -1.40 6.77 -1.95
C THR A 119 -0.03 7.44 -1.86
N ALA A 120 0.02 8.75 -1.58
CA ALA A 120 1.27 9.50 -1.46
C ALA A 120 2.09 9.01 -0.25
N ALA A 121 1.45 8.76 0.89
CA ALA A 121 2.13 8.26 2.09
C ALA A 121 2.77 6.88 1.83
N MET A 122 2.02 5.97 1.21
CA MET A 122 2.50 4.62 0.90
C MET A 122 3.69 4.66 -0.06
N HIS A 123 3.56 5.29 -1.22
CA HIS A 123 4.62 5.29 -2.23
C HIS A 123 5.87 6.04 -1.77
N SER A 124 5.73 7.23 -1.17
CA SER A 124 6.88 8.00 -0.72
C SER A 124 7.72 7.30 0.36
N LYS A 125 7.08 6.52 1.24
CA LYS A 125 7.79 5.81 2.32
C LYS A 125 8.42 4.50 1.85
N HIS A 126 7.96 3.93 0.75
CA HIS A 126 8.47 2.67 0.22
C HIS A 126 9.44 2.86 -0.94
N ALA A 127 9.44 4.01 -1.61
CA ALA A 127 10.26 4.30 -2.80
C ALA A 127 11.74 3.91 -2.64
N THR A 128 12.34 4.25 -1.50
CA THR A 128 13.76 4.00 -1.21
C THR A 128 14.06 2.69 -0.48
N VAL A 129 13.02 1.91 -0.16
CA VAL A 129 13.19 0.61 0.49
C VAL A 129 13.86 -0.35 -0.50
N ILE A 130 14.83 -1.11 -0.01
CA ILE A 130 15.52 -2.11 -0.82
C ILE A 130 14.65 -3.36 -0.95
N ASN A 131 14.39 -3.74 -2.19
CA ASN A 131 13.74 -4.99 -2.51
C ASN A 131 14.67 -6.16 -2.15
N PRO A 132 14.27 -7.04 -1.22
CA PRO A 132 15.12 -8.13 -0.77
C PRO A 132 15.45 -9.17 -1.87
N THR A 133 14.66 -9.18 -2.94
CA THR A 133 14.83 -10.14 -4.03
C THR A 133 15.96 -9.75 -5.00
N ASN A 134 16.11 -8.45 -5.28
CA ASN A 134 17.06 -7.97 -6.29
C ASN A 134 18.07 -6.92 -5.81
N GLY A 135 17.95 -6.48 -4.55
CA GLY A 135 18.85 -5.49 -3.96
C GLY A 135 18.70 -4.05 -4.47
N LEU A 136 17.71 -3.77 -5.30
CA LEU A 136 17.43 -2.43 -5.81
C LEU A 136 16.35 -1.73 -4.97
N GLN A 137 16.28 -0.41 -5.04
CA GLN A 137 15.16 0.33 -4.45
C GLN A 137 13.85 -0.05 -5.15
N LEU A 138 12.74 -0.07 -4.41
CA LEU A 138 11.44 -0.43 -4.97
C LEU A 138 11.01 0.50 -6.12
N ASP A 139 11.40 1.78 -6.06
CA ASP A 139 11.12 2.76 -7.13
C ASP A 139 12.21 2.85 -8.20
N ASN A 140 13.18 1.92 -8.21
CA ASN A 140 14.21 1.91 -9.24
C ASN A 140 13.61 1.49 -10.59
N ILE A 141 13.94 2.22 -11.66
CA ILE A 141 13.44 1.95 -13.00
C ILE A 141 13.75 0.53 -13.49
N ALA A 142 14.87 -0.04 -13.06
CA ALA A 142 15.25 -1.43 -13.35
C ALA A 142 14.52 -2.46 -12.48
N SER A 143 13.72 -2.02 -11.49
CA SER A 143 13.02 -2.87 -10.54
C SER A 143 11.50 -2.73 -10.65
N ARG A 144 10.97 -2.49 -11.84
CA ARG A 144 9.52 -2.26 -12.05
C ARG A 144 8.64 -3.39 -11.54
N ASN A 145 9.11 -4.64 -11.59
CA ASN A 145 8.40 -5.78 -11.01
C ASN A 145 8.20 -5.67 -9.47
N SER A 146 8.92 -4.77 -8.81
CA SER A 146 8.72 -4.51 -7.38
C SER A 146 7.33 -3.96 -7.05
N CYS A 147 6.66 -3.32 -8.00
CA CYS A 147 5.27 -2.89 -7.84
C CYS A 147 4.35 -4.06 -7.47
N TYR A 148 4.62 -5.23 -8.04
CA TYR A 148 3.81 -6.43 -7.83
C TYR A 148 4.03 -7.11 -6.48
N MET A 149 5.03 -6.71 -5.72
CA MET A 149 5.19 -7.16 -4.33
C MET A 149 4.06 -6.62 -3.44
N CYS A 150 3.53 -5.44 -3.78
CA CYS A 150 2.42 -4.82 -3.06
C CYS A 150 1.11 -4.90 -3.83
N HIS A 151 1.17 -4.89 -5.16
CA HIS A 151 0.02 -4.92 -6.06
C HIS A 151 0.01 -6.21 -6.88
N PRO A 152 -0.52 -7.33 -6.35
CA PRO A 152 -0.43 -8.64 -6.99
C PRO A 152 -1.30 -8.79 -8.23
N GLY A 153 -2.06 -7.76 -8.60
CA GLY A 153 -3.10 -7.80 -9.63
C GLY A 153 -2.67 -8.34 -10.98
N SER A 154 -1.42 -8.12 -11.43
CA SER A 154 -0.94 -8.66 -12.70
C SER A 154 -0.54 -10.13 -12.60
N GLU A 155 -0.03 -10.61 -11.48
CA GLU A 155 0.25 -12.03 -11.25
C GLU A 155 -1.04 -12.82 -11.11
N THR A 156 -2.02 -12.26 -10.41
CA THR A 156 -3.34 -12.87 -10.24
C THR A 156 -4.26 -12.65 -11.45
N ARG A 157 -3.79 -11.91 -12.47
CA ARG A 157 -4.59 -11.51 -13.65
C ARG A 157 -5.89 -10.79 -13.26
N CYS A 158 -5.85 -10.01 -12.21
CA CYS A 158 -7.00 -9.21 -11.76
C CYS A 158 -7.33 -8.06 -12.71
N LEU A 159 -6.44 -7.72 -13.65
CA LEU A 159 -6.80 -6.98 -14.86
C LEU A 159 -7.72 -7.87 -15.70
N ARG A 160 -8.99 -7.84 -15.37
CA ARG A 160 -10.01 -8.70 -15.98
C ARG A 160 -10.19 -8.36 -17.46
N GLY A 161 -10.29 -9.40 -18.29
CA GLY A 161 -10.56 -9.29 -19.70
C GLY A 161 -9.31 -9.27 -20.59
N ALA A 162 -9.51 -8.87 -21.85
CA ALA A 162 -8.51 -8.95 -22.93
C ALA A 162 -7.20 -8.20 -22.59
N MET A 163 -7.28 -7.13 -21.82
CA MET A 163 -6.13 -6.28 -21.50
C MET A 163 -5.14 -6.97 -20.54
N GLY A 164 -5.63 -7.79 -19.61
CA GLY A 164 -4.77 -8.50 -18.65
C GLY A 164 -4.00 -9.68 -19.26
N SER A 165 -4.34 -10.08 -20.48
CA SER A 165 -3.69 -11.18 -21.22
C SER A 165 -3.08 -10.76 -22.55
N ALA A 166 -3.21 -9.47 -22.92
CA ALA A 166 -2.63 -8.95 -24.14
C ALA A 166 -1.10 -8.96 -24.06
N VAL A 167 -0.47 -9.65 -25.01
CA VAL A 167 0.99 -9.74 -25.11
C VAL A 167 1.47 -9.07 -26.40
N ASN A 168 2.64 -8.45 -26.33
CA ASN A 168 3.34 -7.97 -27.51
C ASN A 168 3.79 -9.18 -28.35
N PRO A 169 3.37 -9.29 -29.62
CA PRO A 169 3.73 -10.44 -30.45
C PRO A 169 5.23 -10.51 -30.76
N ALA A 170 5.99 -9.42 -30.58
CA ALA A 170 7.41 -9.38 -30.90
C ALA A 170 8.27 -10.01 -29.80
N ASP A 171 7.89 -9.91 -28.53
CA ASP A 171 8.72 -10.33 -27.39
C ASP A 171 7.95 -11.08 -26.29
N GLY A 172 6.63 -11.25 -26.44
CA GLY A 172 5.78 -11.94 -25.47
C GLY A 172 5.54 -11.16 -24.18
N SER A 173 6.01 -9.91 -24.07
CA SER A 173 5.77 -9.07 -22.90
C SER A 173 4.30 -8.66 -22.77
N LEU A 174 3.85 -8.41 -21.55
CA LEU A 174 2.50 -7.86 -21.35
C LEU A 174 2.43 -6.44 -21.91
N VAL A 175 1.42 -6.17 -22.74
CA VAL A 175 1.20 -4.85 -23.36
C VAL A 175 0.80 -3.81 -22.31
N MET A 176 0.03 -4.21 -21.29
CA MET A 176 -0.33 -3.34 -20.19
C MET A 176 0.28 -3.84 -18.88
N GLN A 177 0.99 -2.95 -18.23
CA GLN A 177 1.55 -3.13 -16.90
C GLN A 177 1.21 -1.89 -16.07
N CYS A 178 1.33 -1.98 -14.75
CA CYS A 178 1.08 -0.86 -13.84
C CYS A 178 1.97 0.38 -14.10
N GLN A 179 3.02 0.21 -14.91
CA GLN A 179 3.99 1.25 -15.25
C GLN A 179 3.84 1.78 -16.68
N SER A 180 2.83 1.32 -17.40
CA SER A 180 2.59 1.74 -18.80
C SER A 180 1.98 3.12 -18.88
#